data_aeb6b18774761cc952069bd2a97357a7
#
_entry.id   aeb6b18774761cc952069bd2a97357a7
#
_cell.length_a   1.000
_cell.length_b   1.000
_cell.length_c   1.000
_cell.angle_alpha   90.00
_cell.angle_beta   90.00
_cell.angle_gamma   90.00
#
_symmetry.space_group_name_H-M   'P 1'
#
loop_
_entity.id
_entity.type
_entity.pdbx_description
1 polymer ?
#
loop_
_entity_poly.entity_id
_entity_poly.type
_entity_poly.pdbx_seq_one_letter_code
_entity_poly.pdbx_strand_id
1 'polypeptide(L)'
;MDLTALIFSLIATGFSLIATVVSIVSVKYNRDQARAAQDQRHMDRTPRIGHAFVPRMGGGYHLQLHNGGPGDLDRVEVELLNPAQPYESGLREISDDDELGGTSSTTVSFGPWRLGKTRRLGLWRNGAMGVINLRCTCYLEGSKPWQVLVEAQPPPDA
;
A
#
# COMPACT_ATOMS: atom_id res chain seq x y z
N MET A 1 -19.98 53.65 41.67
CA MET A 1 -19.80 52.58 40.68
C MET A 1 -21.16 52.18 40.18
N ASP A 2 -21.48 52.45 38.90
CA ASP A 2 -22.79 52.12 38.37
C ASP A 2 -22.99 50.60 38.25
N LEU A 3 -23.99 50.10 38.94
CA LEU A 3 -24.36 48.69 38.96
C LEU A 3 -24.63 48.17 37.55
N THR A 4 -25.16 49.03 36.69
CA THR A 4 -25.39 48.72 35.28
C THR A 4 -24.12 48.43 34.50
N ALA A 5 -23.05 49.21 34.70
CA ALA A 5 -21.76 49.00 34.06
C ALA A 5 -21.12 47.64 34.48
N LEU A 6 -21.29 47.27 35.74
CA LEU A 6 -20.77 46.00 36.26
C LEU A 6 -21.49 44.79 35.69
N ILE A 7 -22.82 44.88 35.52
CA ILE A 7 -23.62 43.81 34.88
C ILE A 7 -23.23 43.64 33.40
N PHE A 8 -23.10 44.73 32.64
CA PHE A 8 -22.68 44.67 31.25
C PHE A 8 -21.28 44.07 31.08
N SER A 9 -20.35 44.44 31.98
CA SER A 9 -18.99 43.85 31.96
C SER A 9 -18.99 42.34 32.21
N LEU A 10 -19.78 41.84 33.16
CA LEU A 10 -19.92 40.44 33.45
C LEU A 10 -20.50 39.64 32.27
N ILE A 11 -21.54 40.20 31.64
CA ILE A 11 -22.17 39.60 30.46
C ILE A 11 -21.17 39.52 29.30
N ALA A 12 -20.46 40.61 29.01
CA ALA A 12 -19.46 40.67 27.94
C ALA A 12 -18.33 39.63 28.16
N THR A 13 -17.86 39.49 29.40
CA THR A 13 -16.84 38.54 29.76
C THR A 13 -17.34 37.09 29.56
N GLY A 14 -18.59 36.80 29.95
CA GLY A 14 -19.22 35.51 29.76
C GLY A 14 -19.34 35.13 28.29
N PHE A 15 -19.78 36.06 27.43
CA PHE A 15 -19.84 35.81 25.98
C PHE A 15 -18.46 35.57 25.36
N SER A 16 -17.44 36.32 25.80
CA SER A 16 -16.06 36.12 25.33
C SER A 16 -15.51 34.74 25.68
N LEU A 17 -15.77 34.26 26.88
CA LEU A 17 -15.38 32.92 27.31
C LEU A 17 -16.06 31.84 26.48
N ILE A 18 -17.36 31.96 26.25
CA ILE A 18 -18.13 30.99 25.43
C ILE A 18 -17.59 30.99 24.00
N ALA A 19 -17.37 32.15 23.40
CA ALA A 19 -16.83 32.28 22.04
C ALA A 19 -15.43 31.60 21.93
N THR A 20 -14.60 31.75 22.94
CA THR A 20 -13.27 31.14 22.97
C THR A 20 -13.37 29.61 23.03
N VAL A 21 -14.22 29.06 23.88
CA VAL A 21 -14.44 27.62 23.99
C VAL A 21 -14.98 27.04 22.69
N VAL A 22 -15.99 27.69 22.10
CA VAL A 22 -16.56 27.27 20.80
C VAL A 22 -15.49 27.29 19.69
N SER A 23 -14.65 28.31 19.67
CA SER A 23 -13.55 28.40 18.71
C SER A 23 -12.56 27.26 18.85
N ILE A 24 -12.14 26.92 20.06
CA ILE A 24 -11.21 25.80 20.31
C ILE A 24 -11.82 24.48 19.89
N VAL A 25 -13.09 24.24 20.23
CA VAL A 25 -13.80 23.00 19.84
C VAL A 25 -13.94 22.90 18.32
N SER A 26 -14.27 24.02 17.65
CA SER A 26 -14.39 24.07 16.19
C SER A 26 -13.06 23.77 15.48
N VAL A 27 -11.96 24.32 15.98
CA VAL A 27 -10.62 24.04 15.42
C VAL A 27 -10.26 22.55 15.56
N LYS A 28 -10.53 21.96 16.73
CA LYS A 28 -10.30 20.53 16.96
C LYS A 28 -11.14 19.69 16.02
N TYR A 29 -12.42 19.97 15.91
CA TYR A 29 -13.34 19.24 15.04
C TYR A 29 -12.94 19.32 13.57
N ASN A 30 -12.58 20.51 13.07
CA ASN A 30 -12.11 20.69 11.69
C ASN A 30 -10.81 19.92 11.43
N ARG A 31 -9.91 19.85 12.41
CA ARG A 31 -8.67 19.08 12.30
C ARG A 31 -8.94 17.58 12.23
N ASP A 32 -9.88 17.07 13.02
CA ASP A 32 -10.25 15.67 13.01
C ASP A 32 -10.98 15.30 11.72
N GLN A 33 -11.86 16.15 11.20
CA GLN A 33 -12.48 15.98 9.88
C GLN A 33 -11.44 15.97 8.74
N ALA A 34 -10.46 16.88 8.79
CA ALA A 34 -9.40 16.91 7.77
C ALA A 34 -8.57 15.64 7.77
N ARG A 35 -8.26 15.10 8.96
CA ARG A 35 -7.56 13.80 9.08
C ARG A 35 -8.41 12.65 8.55
N ALA A 36 -9.67 12.57 8.95
CA ALA A 36 -10.58 11.53 8.46
C ALA A 36 -10.73 11.57 6.93
N ALA A 37 -10.82 12.77 6.35
CA ALA A 37 -10.88 12.93 4.89
C ALA A 37 -9.57 12.52 4.19
N GLN A 38 -8.41 12.75 4.83
CA GLN A 38 -7.12 12.28 4.32
C GLN A 38 -7.03 10.75 4.37
N ASP A 39 -7.43 10.14 5.48
CA ASP A 39 -7.41 8.69 5.66
C ASP A 39 -8.36 8.01 4.67
N GLN A 40 -9.53 8.58 4.45
CA GLN A 40 -10.49 8.08 3.45
C GLN A 40 -9.91 8.16 2.03
N ARG A 41 -9.32 9.29 1.65
CA ARG A 41 -8.63 9.42 0.34
C ARG A 41 -7.49 8.44 0.19
N HIS A 42 -6.78 8.15 1.28
CA HIS A 42 -5.71 7.15 1.27
C HIS A 42 -6.28 5.74 1.04
N MET A 43 -7.39 5.39 1.70
CA MET A 43 -8.07 4.11 1.49
C MET A 43 -8.64 3.97 0.07
N ASP A 44 -9.26 5.03 -0.46
CA ASP A 44 -9.81 5.04 -1.82
C ASP A 44 -8.74 4.85 -2.91
N ARG A 45 -7.48 5.18 -2.59
CA ARG A 45 -6.31 5.01 -3.46
C ARG A 45 -5.53 3.72 -3.19
N THR A 46 -6.04 2.83 -2.34
CA THR A 46 -5.35 1.56 -2.06
C THR A 46 -5.14 0.77 -3.36
N PRO A 47 -3.89 0.44 -3.71
CA PRO A 47 -3.60 -0.33 -4.90
C PRO A 47 -4.25 -1.70 -4.87
N ARG A 48 -4.74 -2.15 -6.02
CA ARG A 48 -5.23 -3.51 -6.20
C ARG A 48 -4.22 -4.28 -7.02
N ILE A 49 -3.55 -5.22 -6.39
CA ILE A 49 -2.58 -6.07 -7.04
C ILE A 49 -3.24 -7.42 -7.34
N GLY A 50 -3.54 -7.64 -8.61
CA GLY A 50 -3.98 -8.94 -9.10
C GLY A 50 -2.78 -9.84 -9.36
N HIS A 51 -3.01 -11.16 -9.40
CA HIS A 51 -1.99 -12.13 -9.72
C HIS A 51 -2.52 -13.22 -10.65
N ALA A 52 -1.64 -13.82 -11.43
CA ALA A 52 -1.93 -14.98 -12.26
C ALA A 52 -0.65 -15.82 -12.44
N PHE A 53 -0.81 -17.15 -12.56
CA PHE A 53 0.28 -18.02 -12.97
C PHE A 53 0.22 -18.21 -14.48
N VAL A 54 1.35 -18.00 -15.14
CA VAL A 54 1.48 -18.15 -16.60
C VAL A 54 2.49 -19.24 -16.88
N PRO A 55 2.13 -20.26 -17.70
CA PRO A 55 3.04 -21.34 -18.05
C PRO A 55 4.26 -20.80 -18.81
N ARG A 56 5.41 -21.40 -18.54
CA ARG A 56 6.69 -21.07 -19.18
C ARG A 56 6.98 -22.08 -20.29
N MET A 57 7.53 -21.59 -21.43
CA MET A 57 8.15 -22.47 -22.42
C MET A 57 9.35 -23.19 -21.77
N GLY A 58 9.31 -24.53 -21.72
CA GLY A 58 10.35 -25.33 -21.05
C GLY A 58 9.94 -25.87 -19.66
N GLY A 59 8.72 -25.63 -19.23
CA GLY A 59 8.14 -26.14 -17.98
C GLY A 59 8.16 -25.14 -16.83
N GLY A 60 7.25 -25.33 -15.88
CA GLY A 60 7.03 -24.45 -14.74
C GLY A 60 6.15 -23.25 -15.05
N TYR A 61 6.08 -22.33 -14.09
CA TYR A 61 5.20 -21.16 -14.13
C TYR A 61 5.94 -19.89 -13.73
N HIS A 62 5.50 -18.76 -14.29
CA HIS A 62 5.82 -17.43 -13.79
C HIS A 62 4.64 -16.88 -13.01
N LEU A 63 4.91 -16.16 -11.95
CA LEU A 63 3.89 -15.35 -11.32
C LEU A 63 3.82 -13.99 -12.02
N GLN A 64 2.69 -13.68 -12.60
CA GLN A 64 2.37 -12.35 -13.09
C GLN A 64 1.65 -11.56 -12.00
N LEU A 65 2.15 -10.37 -11.70
CA LEU A 65 1.45 -9.39 -10.89
C LEU A 65 0.88 -8.32 -11.81
N HIS A 66 -0.33 -7.87 -11.51
CA HIS A 66 -1.06 -6.88 -12.30
C HIS A 66 -1.45 -5.70 -11.42
N ASN A 67 -1.14 -4.47 -11.86
CA ASN A 67 -1.63 -3.26 -11.21
C ASN A 67 -3.08 -2.99 -11.66
N GLY A 68 -4.05 -3.38 -10.83
CA GLY A 68 -5.49 -3.21 -11.06
C GLY A 68 -6.04 -1.84 -10.66
N GLY A 69 -5.22 -0.91 -10.24
CA GLY A 69 -5.62 0.46 -9.92
C GLY A 69 -5.45 0.87 -8.46
N PRO A 70 -5.81 2.10 -8.10
CA PRO A 70 -6.51 3.11 -8.90
C PRO A 70 -5.60 4.00 -9.77
N GLY A 71 -4.29 3.80 -9.79
CA GLY A 71 -3.37 4.62 -10.58
C GLY A 71 -2.00 4.02 -10.77
N ASP A 72 -1.10 4.81 -11.33
CA ASP A 72 0.30 4.46 -11.47
C ASP A 72 0.98 4.46 -10.10
N LEU A 73 1.99 3.61 -9.94
CA LEU A 73 2.83 3.50 -8.74
C LEU A 73 4.27 3.87 -9.11
N ASP A 74 4.94 4.64 -8.25
CA ASP A 74 6.32 5.06 -8.50
C ASP A 74 7.32 3.93 -8.26
N ARG A 75 7.06 3.14 -7.23
CA ARG A 75 7.87 1.99 -6.87
C ARG A 75 7.03 0.94 -6.18
N VAL A 76 7.36 -0.32 -6.41
CA VAL A 76 6.78 -1.45 -5.67
C VAL A 76 7.89 -2.37 -5.21
N GLU A 77 7.85 -2.73 -3.95
CA GLU A 77 8.70 -3.73 -3.35
C GLU A 77 7.87 -4.98 -3.06
N VAL A 78 8.28 -6.10 -3.60
CA VAL A 78 7.62 -7.40 -3.39
C VAL A 78 8.52 -8.27 -2.53
N GLU A 79 8.01 -8.68 -1.40
CA GLU A 79 8.68 -9.52 -0.43
C GLU A 79 7.98 -10.87 -0.33
N LEU A 80 8.74 -11.95 -0.37
CA LEU A 80 8.24 -13.31 -0.14
C LEU A 80 8.18 -13.57 1.38
N LEU A 81 6.95 -13.77 1.91
CA LEU A 81 6.72 -13.91 3.36
C LEU A 81 6.95 -15.32 3.90
N ASN A 82 6.83 -16.33 3.05
CA ASN A 82 6.98 -17.72 3.45
C ASN A 82 8.03 -18.47 2.61
N PRO A 83 9.30 -18.02 2.64
CA PRO A 83 10.36 -18.80 2.03
C PRO A 83 10.47 -20.15 2.77
N ALA A 84 10.48 -21.26 2.06
CA ALA A 84 10.54 -22.61 2.67
C ALA A 84 11.84 -22.78 3.45
N GLN A 85 12.93 -22.27 2.89
CA GLN A 85 14.24 -22.05 3.53
C GLN A 85 14.94 -20.90 2.81
N PRO A 86 15.83 -20.13 3.48
CA PRO A 86 16.47 -18.93 2.90
C PRO A 86 17.27 -19.21 1.60
N TYR A 87 17.66 -20.43 1.35
CA TYR A 87 18.49 -20.83 0.18
C TYR A 87 17.70 -21.49 -0.93
N GLU A 88 16.41 -21.84 -0.70
CA GLU A 88 15.64 -22.71 -1.59
C GLU A 88 14.45 -22.00 -2.25
N SER A 89 14.24 -20.74 -1.93
CA SER A 89 13.17 -19.96 -2.54
C SER A 89 13.60 -18.53 -2.79
N GLY A 90 13.24 -18.00 -3.93
CA GLY A 90 13.57 -16.63 -4.27
C GLY A 90 12.62 -16.06 -5.32
N LEU A 91 12.60 -14.75 -5.36
CA LEU A 91 11.90 -13.95 -6.35
C LEU A 91 12.92 -13.33 -7.29
N ARG A 92 12.55 -13.20 -8.53
CA ARG A 92 13.32 -12.48 -9.54
C ARG A 92 12.37 -11.78 -10.50
N GLU A 93 12.61 -10.51 -10.82
CA GLU A 93 11.92 -9.88 -11.95
C GLU A 93 12.42 -10.50 -13.26
N ILE A 94 11.50 -10.85 -14.15
CA ILE A 94 11.81 -11.35 -15.48
C ILE A 94 11.55 -10.22 -16.46
N SER A 95 12.61 -9.74 -17.08
CA SER A 95 12.55 -8.86 -18.28
C SER A 95 12.44 -9.72 -19.53
N ASP A 96 11.84 -9.18 -20.59
CA ASP A 96 11.72 -9.91 -21.87
C ASP A 96 13.09 -10.20 -22.53
N ASP A 97 14.15 -9.47 -22.12
CA ASP A 97 15.51 -9.62 -22.61
C ASP A 97 16.42 -10.50 -21.73
N ASP A 98 15.89 -11.07 -20.65
CA ASP A 98 16.70 -11.74 -19.63
C ASP A 98 16.90 -13.23 -19.94
N GLU A 99 18.04 -13.56 -20.52
CA GLU A 99 18.59 -14.91 -20.49
C GLU A 99 19.09 -15.23 -19.06
N LEU A 100 18.41 -16.10 -18.37
CA LEU A 100 18.78 -16.97 -17.21
C LEU A 100 20.04 -16.63 -16.40
N GLY A 101 20.19 -15.44 -15.82
CA GLY A 101 21.42 -15.10 -15.11
C GLY A 101 21.32 -14.07 -13.97
N GLY A 102 20.32 -14.09 -13.11
CA GLY A 102 20.25 -13.17 -11.95
C GLY A 102 20.19 -13.90 -10.62
N THR A 103 20.68 -13.25 -9.56
CA THR A 103 20.55 -13.71 -8.18
C THR A 103 19.09 -13.66 -7.73
N SER A 104 18.59 -14.76 -7.18
CA SER A 104 17.30 -14.78 -6.52
C SER A 104 17.38 -14.07 -5.16
N SER A 105 16.38 -13.30 -4.81
CA SER A 105 16.25 -12.61 -3.55
C SER A 105 14.88 -12.86 -2.93
N THR A 106 14.76 -12.74 -1.63
CA THR A 106 13.44 -12.76 -0.96
C THR A 106 12.65 -11.47 -1.20
N THR A 107 13.32 -10.44 -1.72
CA THR A 107 12.70 -9.14 -2.02
C THR A 107 13.13 -8.67 -3.40
N VAL A 108 12.16 -8.22 -4.19
CA VAL A 108 12.38 -7.61 -5.51
C VAL A 108 11.74 -6.23 -5.50
N SER A 109 12.45 -5.24 -6.05
CA SER A 109 11.95 -3.89 -6.19
C SER A 109 11.95 -3.50 -7.66
N PHE A 110 10.86 -2.95 -8.13
CA PHE A 110 10.76 -2.41 -9.48
C PHE A 110 10.28 -0.96 -9.46
N GLY A 111 10.79 -0.20 -10.44
CA GLY A 111 10.47 1.20 -10.65
C GLY A 111 9.02 1.43 -11.09
N PRO A 112 8.73 2.49 -11.83
CA PRO A 112 7.35 2.89 -12.12
C PRO A 112 6.51 1.76 -12.69
N TRP A 113 5.33 1.56 -12.10
CA TRP A 113 4.40 0.52 -12.50
C TRP A 113 3.05 1.14 -12.88
N ARG A 114 2.83 1.26 -14.16
CA ARG A 114 1.63 1.89 -14.72
C ARG A 114 0.39 1.04 -14.49
N LEU A 115 -0.73 1.72 -14.34
CA LEU A 115 -2.06 1.10 -14.26
C LEU A 115 -2.29 0.16 -15.46
N GLY A 116 -2.86 -1.00 -15.19
CA GLY A 116 -3.14 -2.02 -16.22
C GLY A 116 -1.93 -2.78 -16.73
N LYS A 117 -0.71 -2.45 -16.29
CA LYS A 117 0.48 -3.20 -16.69
C LYS A 117 0.77 -4.37 -15.76
N THR A 118 1.43 -5.37 -16.32
CA THR A 118 1.88 -6.57 -15.60
C THR A 118 3.39 -6.55 -15.41
N ARG A 119 3.83 -7.17 -14.32
CA ARG A 119 5.22 -7.52 -14.05
C ARG A 119 5.33 -9.03 -13.87
N ARG A 120 6.37 -9.63 -14.41
CA ARG A 120 6.60 -11.07 -14.32
C ARG A 120 7.65 -11.34 -13.25
N LEU A 121 7.34 -12.24 -12.35
CA LEU A 121 8.26 -12.71 -11.33
C LEU A 121 8.56 -14.18 -11.58
N GLY A 122 9.83 -14.50 -11.72
CA GLY A 122 10.34 -15.85 -11.63
C GLY A 122 10.31 -16.28 -10.17
N LEU A 123 9.68 -17.41 -9.92
CA LEU A 123 9.70 -18.07 -8.62
C LEU A 123 10.65 -19.25 -8.75
N TRP A 124 11.64 -19.27 -7.88
CA TRP A 124 12.49 -20.45 -7.76
C TRP A 124 12.24 -21.08 -6.39
N ARG A 125 11.90 -22.37 -6.40
CA ARG A 125 11.66 -23.15 -5.20
C ARG A 125 12.05 -24.60 -5.47
N ASN A 126 12.78 -25.20 -4.54
CA ASN A 126 13.02 -26.64 -4.54
C ASN A 126 11.81 -27.34 -3.92
N GLY A 127 11.14 -28.18 -4.72
CA GLY A 127 10.00 -28.98 -4.28
C GLY A 127 8.64 -28.45 -4.77
N ALA A 128 7.56 -29.11 -4.35
CA ALA A 128 6.20 -28.77 -4.75
C ALA A 128 5.85 -27.33 -4.33
N MET A 129 5.29 -26.56 -5.26
CA MET A 129 4.83 -25.19 -4.97
C MET A 129 3.58 -25.26 -4.09
N GLY A 130 3.72 -24.86 -2.82
CA GLY A 130 2.58 -24.56 -1.97
C GLY A 130 2.10 -23.12 -2.18
N VAL A 131 1.15 -22.67 -1.37
CA VAL A 131 0.65 -21.28 -1.36
C VAL A 131 1.81 -20.31 -1.18
N ILE A 132 1.86 -19.29 -2.02
CA ILE A 132 2.88 -18.25 -2.03
C ILE A 132 2.27 -16.98 -1.44
N ASN A 133 2.84 -16.52 -0.33
CA ASN A 133 2.41 -15.28 0.30
C ASN A 133 3.42 -14.18 0.01
N LEU A 134 2.94 -13.12 -0.62
CA LEU A 134 3.73 -11.95 -0.95
C LEU A 134 3.21 -10.73 -0.22
N ARG A 135 4.14 -9.87 0.21
CA ARG A 135 3.85 -8.51 0.65
C ARG A 135 4.30 -7.54 -0.44
N CYS A 136 3.36 -6.81 -1.01
CA CYS A 136 3.64 -5.75 -1.96
C CYS A 136 3.57 -4.41 -1.24
N THR A 137 4.72 -3.74 -1.07
CA THR A 137 4.77 -2.38 -0.53
C THR A 137 4.78 -1.41 -1.71
N CYS A 138 3.71 -0.66 -1.87
CA CYS A 138 3.45 0.24 -2.99
C CYS A 138 3.72 1.68 -2.58
N TYR A 139 4.52 2.39 -3.38
CA TYR A 139 4.90 3.79 -3.14
C TYR A 139 4.32 4.68 -4.22
N LEU A 140 3.78 5.81 -3.80
CA LEU A 140 3.32 6.91 -4.65
C LEU A 140 3.77 8.21 -4.00
N GLU A 141 4.32 9.13 -4.79
CA GLU A 141 4.80 10.42 -4.32
C GLU A 141 3.71 11.19 -3.54
N GLY A 142 4.07 11.75 -2.41
CA GLY A 142 3.16 12.50 -1.54
C GLY A 142 2.16 11.64 -0.74
N SER A 143 2.26 10.31 -0.79
CA SER A 143 1.40 9.38 -0.05
C SER A 143 2.19 8.50 0.90
N LYS A 144 1.54 8.03 1.97
CA LYS A 144 2.09 6.95 2.78
C LYS A 144 2.11 5.66 1.96
N PRO A 145 3.12 4.80 2.12
CA PRO A 145 3.13 3.53 1.41
C PRO A 145 1.96 2.64 1.82
N TRP A 146 1.43 1.89 0.87
CA TRP A 146 0.42 0.85 1.11
C TRP A 146 1.09 -0.51 1.17
N GLN A 147 0.57 -1.37 2.04
CA GLN A 147 0.96 -2.77 2.07
C GLN A 147 -0.23 -3.63 1.60
N VAL A 148 -0.02 -4.37 0.54
CA VAL A 148 -1.00 -5.29 -0.03
C VAL A 148 -0.46 -6.71 0.13
N LEU A 149 -1.25 -7.58 0.73
CA LEU A 149 -0.94 -9.00 0.82
C LEU A 149 -1.54 -9.73 -0.38
N VAL A 150 -0.72 -10.51 -1.05
CA VAL A 150 -1.12 -11.33 -2.19
C VAL A 150 -0.88 -12.79 -1.83
N GLU A 151 -1.96 -13.55 -1.78
CA GLU A 151 -1.90 -15.00 -1.62
C GLU A 151 -2.10 -15.65 -2.99
N ALA A 152 -1.06 -16.26 -3.51
CA ALA A 152 -1.07 -16.87 -4.82
C ALA A 152 -1.01 -18.40 -4.69
N GLN A 153 -2.08 -19.07 -5.14
CA GLN A 153 -2.15 -20.52 -5.16
C GLN A 153 -1.73 -21.02 -6.55
N PRO A 154 -0.62 -21.76 -6.64
CA PRO A 154 -0.20 -22.33 -7.90
C PRO A 154 -1.21 -23.37 -8.40
N PRO A 155 -1.27 -23.59 -9.72
CA PRO A 155 -2.07 -24.68 -10.27
C PRO A 155 -1.59 -26.03 -9.75
N PRO A 156 -2.48 -27.05 -9.70
CA PRO A 156 -2.16 -28.36 -9.12
C PRO A 156 -1.03 -29.11 -9.84
N ASP A 157 -0.75 -28.73 -11.08
CA ASP A 157 0.28 -29.35 -11.93
C ASP A 157 1.60 -28.55 -11.95
N ALA A 158 1.79 -27.61 -11.01
CA ALA A 158 2.94 -26.71 -10.93
C ALA A 158 4.11 -27.31 -10.14
#